data_e1a38038b19cc620c52e357bf8d483dd
#
_entry.id   e1a38038b19cc620c52e357bf8d483dd
#
_cell.length_a   1.000
_cell.length_b   1.000
_cell.length_c   1.000
_cell.angle_alpha   90.00
_cell.angle_beta   90.00
_cell.angle_gamma   90.00
#
_symmetry.space_group_name_H-M   'P 1'
#
loop_
_entity.id
_entity.type
_entity.pdbx_description
1 polymer ?
#
loop_
_entity_poly.entity_id
_entity_poly.type
_entity_poly.pdbx_seq_one_letter_code
_entity_poly.pdbx_strand_id
1 'polypeptide(L)'
;MDLSSLKPPEGSRKKRKRVGRGAGSGHGKTSCRGSKGQKSRSGGRVRPGFEGGQMPLSRRLPKKGFCNIFKKDIVAVNIEQLNKFPEGSVIDSNILISSGIIKNKGDGIKILGKGSIDYPLLLKVDRISRGAREKIESAGGSIEVI
;
A
#
# COMPACT_ATOMS: atom_id res chain seq x y z
N MET A 1 10.06 -29.57 5.79
CA MET A 1 8.63 -29.31 5.55
C MET A 1 8.21 -30.19 4.37
N ASP A 2 7.26 -31.11 4.56
CA ASP A 2 6.73 -31.90 3.46
C ASP A 2 5.62 -31.11 2.74
N LEU A 3 5.61 -31.20 1.40
CA LEU A 3 4.57 -30.55 0.57
C LEU A 3 3.15 -31.01 0.96
N SER A 4 3.02 -32.27 1.44
CA SER A 4 1.75 -32.83 1.91
C SER A 4 1.22 -32.16 3.20
N SER A 5 2.08 -31.53 3.99
CA SER A 5 1.71 -30.85 5.24
C SER A 5 1.26 -29.41 5.06
N LEU A 6 1.39 -28.86 3.86
CA LEU A 6 0.98 -27.48 3.55
C LEU A 6 -0.54 -27.35 3.59
N LYS A 7 -1.04 -26.60 4.55
CA LYS A 7 -2.47 -26.26 4.66
C LYS A 7 -2.64 -24.75 4.49
N PRO A 8 -3.69 -24.31 3.78
CA PRO A 8 -4.00 -22.88 3.69
C PRO A 8 -4.33 -22.36 5.10
N PRO A 9 -4.06 -21.07 5.39
CA PRO A 9 -4.45 -20.45 6.65
C PRO A 9 -5.94 -20.63 6.93
N GLU A 10 -6.30 -20.76 8.20
CA GLU A 10 -7.69 -20.94 8.61
C GLU A 10 -8.53 -19.74 8.16
N GLY A 11 -9.72 -19.99 7.60
CA GLY A 11 -10.58 -18.96 7.04
C GLY A 11 -10.24 -18.46 5.63
N SER A 12 -9.09 -18.83 5.05
CA SER A 12 -8.69 -18.42 3.68
C SER A 12 -9.53 -19.09 2.58
N ARG A 13 -10.14 -20.26 2.88
CA ARG A 13 -11.01 -21.00 1.96
C ARG A 13 -12.42 -21.05 2.50
N LYS A 14 -13.38 -20.56 1.71
CA LYS A 14 -14.82 -20.69 1.99
C LYS A 14 -15.42 -21.74 1.06
N LYS A 15 -16.35 -22.57 1.58
CA LYS A 15 -17.13 -23.48 0.74
C LYS A 15 -17.87 -22.69 -0.33
N ARG A 16 -17.77 -23.12 -1.60
CA ARG A 16 -18.50 -22.51 -2.72
C ARG A 16 -20.00 -22.62 -2.48
N LYS A 17 -20.69 -21.49 -2.42
CA LYS A 17 -22.14 -21.44 -2.27
C LYS A 17 -22.81 -21.89 -3.57
N ARG A 18 -23.60 -22.94 -3.49
CA ARG A 18 -24.43 -23.43 -4.61
C ARG A 18 -25.82 -22.80 -4.48
N VAL A 19 -26.30 -22.18 -5.56
CA VAL A 19 -27.64 -21.55 -5.64
C VAL A 19 -28.52 -22.32 -6.61
N GLY A 20 -29.85 -22.17 -6.53
CA GLY A 20 -30.79 -22.89 -7.38
C GLY A 20 -30.85 -24.39 -7.08
N ARG A 21 -30.64 -24.80 -5.81
CA ARG A 21 -30.64 -26.22 -5.38
C ARG A 21 -31.68 -26.52 -4.33
N GLY A 22 -32.91 -26.12 -4.59
CA GLY A 22 -34.05 -26.37 -3.72
C GLY A 22 -34.39 -25.27 -2.73
N ALA A 23 -35.62 -25.27 -2.24
CA ALA A 23 -36.19 -24.23 -1.36
C ALA A 23 -35.50 -24.21 0.02
N GLY A 24 -35.10 -25.37 0.56
CA GLY A 24 -34.48 -25.47 1.87
C GLY A 24 -33.12 -24.77 1.98
N SER A 25 -32.46 -24.47 0.86
CA SER A 25 -31.21 -23.71 0.85
C SER A 25 -31.40 -22.20 1.06
N GLY A 26 -32.67 -21.69 1.06
CA GLY A 26 -32.96 -20.25 1.04
C GLY A 26 -32.56 -19.52 -0.25
N HIS A 27 -31.98 -20.22 -1.20
CA HIS A 27 -31.47 -19.66 -2.47
C HIS A 27 -31.97 -20.46 -3.70
N GLY A 28 -33.13 -21.13 -3.57
CA GLY A 28 -33.66 -22.06 -4.56
C GLY A 28 -34.26 -21.37 -5.77
N LYS A 29 -35.41 -20.72 -5.60
CA LYS A 29 -36.29 -20.24 -6.67
C LYS A 29 -35.60 -19.27 -7.64
N THR A 30 -34.98 -18.21 -7.16
CA THR A 30 -34.44 -17.12 -7.99
C THR A 30 -32.93 -17.11 -8.07
N SER A 31 -32.27 -18.07 -7.42
CA SER A 31 -30.79 -18.18 -7.38
C SER A 31 -30.09 -16.86 -6.95
N CYS A 32 -30.69 -16.11 -6.02
CA CYS A 32 -30.23 -14.79 -5.54
C CYS A 32 -30.29 -13.66 -6.59
N ARG A 33 -30.97 -13.83 -7.73
CA ARG A 33 -31.06 -12.80 -8.76
C ARG A 33 -32.34 -11.95 -8.71
N GLY A 34 -33.32 -12.34 -7.89
CA GLY A 34 -34.65 -11.74 -7.86
C GLY A 34 -35.57 -12.27 -8.96
N SER A 35 -36.80 -11.74 -9.04
CA SER A 35 -37.86 -12.28 -9.92
C SER A 35 -37.75 -11.75 -11.37
N LYS A 36 -37.53 -10.45 -11.55
CA LYS A 36 -37.53 -9.75 -12.83
C LYS A 36 -36.34 -8.75 -12.92
N GLY A 37 -36.14 -8.21 -14.11
CA GLY A 37 -35.14 -7.21 -14.37
C GLY A 37 -33.94 -7.74 -15.17
N GLN A 38 -33.11 -6.83 -15.66
CA GLN A 38 -31.97 -7.11 -16.52
C GLN A 38 -30.97 -8.10 -15.87
N LYS A 39 -30.70 -7.93 -14.57
CA LYS A 39 -29.73 -8.76 -13.83
C LYS A 39 -30.20 -10.20 -13.59
N SER A 40 -31.50 -10.49 -13.76
CA SER A 40 -32.07 -11.84 -13.54
C SER A 40 -31.97 -12.72 -14.81
N ARG A 41 -31.68 -12.17 -15.96
CA ARG A 41 -31.57 -12.87 -17.26
C ARG A 41 -30.17 -13.44 -17.47
N SER A 42 -30.05 -14.39 -18.41
CA SER A 42 -28.74 -14.88 -18.86
C SER A 42 -27.96 -13.72 -19.50
N GLY A 43 -26.67 -13.59 -19.14
CA GLY A 43 -25.83 -12.49 -19.64
C GLY A 43 -26.18 -11.09 -19.13
N GLY A 44 -27.19 -10.95 -18.25
CA GLY A 44 -27.73 -9.68 -17.75
C GLY A 44 -26.78 -8.85 -16.86
N ARG A 45 -25.51 -8.79 -17.21
CA ARG A 45 -24.54 -8.00 -16.44
C ARG A 45 -24.51 -6.56 -16.95
N VAL A 46 -24.69 -5.64 -16.05
CA VAL A 46 -24.56 -4.20 -16.29
C VAL A 46 -23.11 -3.77 -16.03
N ARG A 47 -22.55 -2.96 -16.90
CA ARG A 47 -21.19 -2.42 -16.73
C ARG A 47 -21.10 -1.58 -15.43
N PRO A 48 -19.95 -1.54 -14.74
CA PRO A 48 -19.75 -0.67 -13.59
C PRO A 48 -20.00 0.81 -13.96
N GLY A 49 -20.65 1.55 -13.06
CA GLY A 49 -20.94 2.98 -13.28
C GLY A 49 -22.05 3.28 -14.28
N PHE A 50 -22.83 2.28 -14.73
CA PHE A 50 -24.00 2.53 -15.56
C PHE A 50 -25.18 3.03 -14.72
N GLU A 51 -25.75 4.15 -15.10
CA GLU A 51 -26.84 4.85 -14.39
C GLU A 51 -28.15 4.89 -15.22
N GLY A 52 -28.51 3.77 -15.85
CA GLY A 52 -29.80 3.63 -16.54
C GLY A 52 -30.00 4.52 -17.77
N GLY A 53 -28.94 5.04 -18.37
CA GLY A 53 -28.99 5.98 -19.50
C GLY A 53 -28.68 7.43 -19.10
N GLN A 54 -28.76 7.76 -17.82
CA GLN A 54 -28.25 9.04 -17.29
C GLN A 54 -26.74 9.11 -17.45
N MET A 55 -26.20 10.32 -17.70
CA MET A 55 -24.75 10.55 -17.80
C MET A 55 -24.06 10.10 -16.50
N PRO A 56 -23.10 9.15 -16.54
CA PRO A 56 -22.42 8.67 -15.36
C PRO A 56 -21.74 9.78 -14.56
N LEU A 57 -21.69 9.64 -13.23
CA LEU A 57 -21.11 10.63 -12.32
C LEU A 57 -19.67 11.00 -12.72
N SER A 58 -18.88 10.02 -13.15
CA SER A 58 -17.51 10.24 -13.63
C SER A 58 -17.39 11.21 -14.82
N ARG A 59 -18.46 11.33 -15.64
CA ARG A 59 -18.54 12.27 -16.75
C ARG A 59 -19.14 13.62 -16.37
N ARG A 60 -19.94 13.66 -15.31
CA ARG A 60 -20.53 14.91 -14.79
C ARG A 60 -19.54 15.72 -13.98
N LEU A 61 -18.63 15.06 -13.29
CA LEU A 61 -17.61 15.74 -12.51
C LEU A 61 -16.55 16.37 -13.42
N PRO A 62 -16.22 17.66 -13.20
CA PRO A 62 -15.17 18.31 -13.96
C PRO A 62 -13.82 17.63 -13.69
N LYS A 63 -13.02 17.44 -14.73
CA LYS A 63 -11.64 16.95 -14.58
C LYS A 63 -10.83 18.03 -13.87
N LYS A 64 -10.19 17.66 -12.76
CA LYS A 64 -9.31 18.56 -12.00
C LYS A 64 -7.93 17.93 -11.90
N GLY A 65 -6.95 18.81 -11.80
CA GLY A 65 -5.58 18.43 -11.51
C GLY A 65 -4.66 18.47 -12.73
N PHE A 66 -3.41 18.50 -12.40
CA PHE A 66 -2.30 18.48 -13.31
C PHE A 66 -1.26 17.50 -12.75
N CYS A 67 -0.84 16.53 -13.55
CA CYS A 67 0.25 15.63 -13.21
C CYS A 67 1.53 16.17 -13.84
N ASN A 68 2.47 16.63 -13.01
CA ASN A 68 3.79 16.99 -13.47
C ASN A 68 4.58 15.72 -13.78
N ILE A 69 4.88 15.49 -15.06
CA ILE A 69 5.66 14.33 -15.53
C ILE A 69 7.13 14.37 -15.06
N PHE A 70 7.64 15.54 -14.70
CA PHE A 70 8.99 15.75 -14.16
C PHE A 70 9.03 15.75 -12.62
N LYS A 71 7.97 15.31 -11.97
CA LYS A 71 7.92 15.20 -10.52
C LYS A 71 8.96 14.18 -10.05
N LYS A 72 9.88 14.62 -9.19
CA LYS A 72 10.82 13.72 -8.51
C LYS A 72 10.09 12.91 -7.44
N ASP A 73 10.26 11.62 -7.46
CA ASP A 73 9.69 10.68 -6.48
C ASP A 73 10.72 10.41 -5.37
N ILE A 74 10.64 11.22 -4.31
CA ILE A 74 11.56 11.15 -3.17
C ILE A 74 10.94 10.31 -2.08
N VAL A 75 11.63 9.24 -1.69
CA VAL A 75 11.21 8.33 -0.64
C VAL A 75 11.50 8.94 0.74
N ALA A 76 10.46 9.06 1.56
CA ALA A 76 10.59 9.59 2.92
C ALA A 76 10.82 8.45 3.93
N VAL A 77 11.85 8.60 4.78
CA VAL A 77 12.17 7.68 5.86
C VAL A 77 12.20 8.47 7.17
N ASN A 78 11.55 7.99 8.21
CA ASN A 78 11.55 8.64 9.52
C ASN A 78 12.70 8.14 10.40
N ILE A 79 13.18 8.99 11.32
CA ILE A 79 14.23 8.64 12.30
C ILE A 79 13.83 7.38 13.09
N GLU A 80 12.57 7.26 13.49
CA GLU A 80 12.04 6.10 14.21
C GLU A 80 12.34 4.75 13.53
N GLN A 81 12.37 4.73 12.18
CA GLN A 81 12.67 3.53 11.42
C GLN A 81 14.16 3.16 11.43
N LEU A 82 15.02 4.14 11.73
CA LEU A 82 16.47 3.95 11.83
C LEU A 82 16.88 3.27 13.15
N ASN A 83 16.02 3.24 14.17
CA ASN A 83 16.25 2.53 15.41
C ASN A 83 16.43 1.01 15.27
N LYS A 84 16.22 0.47 14.07
CA LYS A 84 16.49 -0.93 13.74
C LYS A 84 17.97 -1.24 13.52
N PHE A 85 18.79 -0.22 13.34
CA PHE A 85 20.21 -0.40 13.05
C PHE A 85 21.03 -0.29 14.33
N PRO A 86 22.16 -1.03 14.43
CA PRO A 86 23.05 -0.93 15.56
C PRO A 86 23.78 0.43 15.59
N GLU A 87 24.23 0.82 16.77
CA GLU A 87 25.03 2.02 17.01
C GLU A 87 26.28 2.06 16.10
N GLY A 88 26.64 3.25 15.60
CA GLY A 88 27.80 3.46 14.74
C GLY A 88 27.67 2.91 13.33
N SER A 89 26.50 2.38 12.93
CA SER A 89 26.32 1.86 11.57
C SER A 89 26.29 2.97 10.52
N VAL A 90 26.87 2.67 9.37
CA VAL A 90 26.72 3.51 8.15
C VAL A 90 25.42 3.12 7.46
N ILE A 91 24.56 4.07 7.18
CA ILE A 91 23.27 3.83 6.54
C ILE A 91 23.23 4.47 5.17
N ASP A 92 23.32 3.63 4.17
CA ASP A 92 23.20 3.95 2.75
C ASP A 92 21.83 3.54 2.19
N SER A 93 21.50 4.01 0.98
CA SER A 93 20.30 3.63 0.26
C SER A 93 20.16 2.11 0.08
N ASN A 94 21.26 1.39 -0.15
CA ASN A 94 21.28 -0.06 -0.32
C ASN A 94 20.93 -0.79 0.99
N ILE A 95 21.41 -0.29 2.11
CA ILE A 95 21.13 -0.84 3.45
C ILE A 95 19.65 -0.63 3.82
N LEU A 96 19.07 0.51 3.47
CA LEU A 96 17.64 0.76 3.66
C LEU A 96 16.74 -0.15 2.83
N ILE A 97 17.17 -0.51 1.62
CA ILE A 97 16.47 -1.49 0.77
C ILE A 97 16.60 -2.90 1.34
N SER A 98 17.81 -3.33 1.69
CA SER A 98 18.06 -4.69 2.21
C SER A 98 17.38 -4.93 3.56
N SER A 99 17.24 -3.91 4.39
CA SER A 99 16.47 -3.96 5.65
C SER A 99 14.96 -3.92 5.46
N GLY A 100 14.46 -3.71 4.24
CA GLY A 100 13.04 -3.66 3.92
C GLY A 100 12.32 -2.39 4.41
N ILE A 101 13.06 -1.35 4.82
CA ILE A 101 12.48 -0.05 5.22
C ILE A 101 11.92 0.67 3.99
N ILE A 102 12.62 0.59 2.87
CA ILE A 102 12.17 1.10 1.58
C ILE A 102 12.17 -0.01 0.53
N LYS A 103 11.29 0.08 -0.45
CA LYS A 103 11.22 -0.89 -1.55
C LYS A 103 12.18 -0.55 -2.68
N ASN A 104 12.33 0.73 -2.97
CA ASN A 104 13.22 1.26 -4.00
C ASN A 104 13.75 2.63 -3.56
N LYS A 105 14.81 3.11 -4.20
CA LYS A 105 15.40 4.43 -3.92
C LYS A 105 14.56 5.58 -4.51
N GLY A 106 13.79 5.32 -5.59
CA GLY A 106 13.19 6.38 -6.38
C GLY A 106 14.23 7.36 -6.93
N ASP A 107 13.91 8.64 -6.94
CA ASP A 107 14.81 9.74 -7.35
C ASP A 107 15.65 10.28 -6.18
N GLY A 108 15.55 9.67 -5.00
CA GLY A 108 16.32 10.01 -3.81
C GLY A 108 15.59 9.70 -2.51
N ILE A 109 16.35 9.76 -1.41
CA ILE A 109 15.86 9.47 -0.06
C ILE A 109 15.92 10.75 0.78
N LYS A 110 14.83 11.01 1.52
CA LYS A 110 14.76 12.12 2.47
C LYS A 110 14.48 11.63 3.88
N ILE A 111 15.34 11.97 4.83
CA ILE A 111 15.14 11.67 6.24
C ILE A 111 14.27 12.75 6.89
N LEU A 112 13.25 12.29 7.63
CA LEU A 112 12.28 13.12 8.35
C LEU A 112 12.40 12.93 9.86
N GLY A 113 12.11 13.99 10.62
CA GLY A 113 12.35 14.08 12.07
C GLY A 113 11.31 13.41 12.97
N LYS A 114 10.43 12.52 12.45
CA LYS A 114 9.49 11.80 13.32
C LYS A 114 10.20 10.72 14.11
N GLY A 115 9.99 10.72 15.43
CA GLY A 115 10.65 9.82 16.39
C GLY A 115 11.87 10.46 17.06
N SER A 116 12.59 9.69 17.86
CA SER A 116 13.85 10.03 18.53
C SER A 116 14.89 8.96 18.25
N ILE A 117 16.15 9.34 18.37
CA ILE A 117 17.31 8.44 18.33
C ILE A 117 18.27 8.90 19.40
N ASP A 118 18.85 7.95 20.13
CA ASP A 118 19.68 8.23 21.33
C ASP A 118 21.14 7.78 21.14
N TYR A 119 21.50 7.31 19.94
CA TYR A 119 22.84 6.82 19.62
C TYR A 119 23.32 7.34 18.27
N PRO A 120 24.65 7.43 18.07
CA PRO A 120 25.24 7.98 16.85
C PRO A 120 25.04 7.06 15.65
N LEU A 121 24.68 7.64 14.51
CA LEU A 121 24.59 6.98 13.20
C LEU A 121 25.31 7.80 12.13
N LEU A 122 25.86 7.11 11.13
CA LEU A 122 26.45 7.71 9.93
C LEU A 122 25.43 7.59 8.78
N LEU A 123 24.88 8.70 8.33
CA LEU A 123 23.85 8.70 7.28
C LEU A 123 24.40 9.24 5.96
N LYS A 124 24.28 8.44 4.89
CA LYS A 124 24.56 8.86 3.50
C LYS A 124 23.26 8.94 2.73
N VAL A 125 22.72 10.16 2.57
CA VAL A 125 21.38 10.38 2.02
C VAL A 125 21.31 11.60 1.11
N ASP A 126 20.34 11.63 0.20
CA ASP A 126 20.18 12.72 -0.75
C ASP A 126 19.63 13.98 -0.08
N ARG A 127 18.75 13.83 0.93
CA ARG A 127 18.11 14.96 1.62
C ARG A 127 17.80 14.65 3.08
N ILE A 128 17.76 15.70 3.90
CA ILE A 128 17.36 15.63 5.30
C ILE A 128 16.51 16.84 5.68
N SER A 129 15.54 16.68 6.58
CA SER A 129 14.79 17.80 7.13
C SER A 129 15.58 18.45 8.29
N ARG A 130 15.34 19.75 8.53
CA ARG A 130 16.01 20.50 9.60
C ARG A 130 15.89 19.81 10.98
N GLY A 131 14.67 19.46 11.40
CA GLY A 131 14.46 18.79 12.68
C GLY A 131 15.03 17.36 12.75
N ALA A 132 15.24 16.67 11.60
CA ALA A 132 15.95 15.39 11.58
C ALA A 132 17.44 15.58 11.79
N ARG A 133 18.02 16.61 11.16
CA ARG A 133 19.43 16.96 11.31
C ARG A 133 19.77 17.28 12.76
N GLU A 134 19.00 18.18 13.38
CA GLU A 134 19.18 18.58 14.77
C GLU A 134 19.16 17.38 15.73
N LYS A 135 18.26 16.43 15.53
CA LYS A 135 18.15 15.22 16.36
C LYS A 135 19.33 14.26 16.19
N ILE A 136 19.80 14.06 14.95
CA ILE A 136 20.90 13.15 14.65
C ILE A 136 22.22 13.74 15.16
N GLU A 137 22.46 15.03 14.94
CA GLU A 137 23.64 15.73 15.44
C GLU A 137 23.67 15.78 16.99
N SER A 138 22.50 15.97 17.65
CA SER A 138 22.40 15.92 19.12
C SER A 138 22.68 14.53 19.69
N ALA A 139 22.38 13.46 18.92
CA ALA A 139 22.73 12.08 19.27
C ALA A 139 24.20 11.71 18.92
N GLY A 140 25.02 12.68 18.45
CA GLY A 140 26.42 12.44 18.06
C GLY A 140 26.62 11.78 16.69
N GLY A 141 25.57 11.68 15.89
CA GLY A 141 25.63 11.14 14.53
C GLY A 141 26.20 12.13 13.52
N SER A 142 26.62 11.64 12.37
CA SER A 142 27.08 12.45 11.23
C SER A 142 26.24 12.21 9.97
N ILE A 143 26.16 13.25 9.12
CA ILE A 143 25.31 13.24 7.93
C ILE A 143 26.13 13.66 6.72
N GLU A 144 26.21 12.79 5.73
CA GLU A 144 26.80 13.06 4.42
C GLU A 144 25.64 13.18 3.41
N VAL A 145 25.51 14.35 2.79
CA VAL A 145 24.51 14.59 1.73
C VAL A 145 25.18 14.38 0.39
N ILE A 146 24.61 13.47 -0.41
CA ILE A 146 25.12 13.05 -1.71
C ILE A 146 24.56 13.95 -2.82
#